data_9c213a04d563ff4c259b902bc9fa206a
#
_entry.id   9c213a04d563ff4c259b902bc9fa206a
#
_cell.length_a   1.000
_cell.length_b   1.000
_cell.length_c   1.000
_cell.angle_alpha   90.00
_cell.angle_beta   90.00
_cell.angle_gamma   90.00
#
_symmetry.space_group_name_H-M   'P 1'
#
loop_
_entity.id
_entity.type
_entity.pdbx_description
1 polymer ?
#
loop_
_entity_poly.entity_id
_entity_poly.type
_entity_poly.pdbx_seq_one_letter_code
_entity_poly.pdbx_strand_id
1 'polypeptide(L)'
;MARRPVFQEVTETTPRATPPQGGMIDQGHRGARGAIRAWLIVLFVLVVAMIALGGATRLTGSGLSITEWKPVTGAIPPMDQAAWAAEFDKYQRIPQFRLENPDMDLAGFKQIYWWEWSHRLLGRLIGLVWAAGFLVFLATRRIPTGWTPRLLLLGALGGLQGAIGWWMVHSGLSGDMVRVASYRLATHLGLAFAILGLIAWYALSLSRPEAALLRARRAGEAKLFSMTTGLMHLAFVQILIGALVAGIDAGRMYTGWPRMGGEWIPSAPVSYTHLTLPTS
;
A
#
# COMPACT_ATOMS: atom_id res chain seq x y z
N MET A 1 22.34 -38.60 66.89
CA MET A 1 21.39 -38.09 65.80
C MET A 1 22.20 -37.36 64.81
N ALA A 2 22.44 -37.99 63.64
CA ALA A 2 23.20 -37.36 62.50
C ALA A 2 22.27 -36.40 61.75
N ARG A 3 22.66 -35.11 61.67
CA ARG A 3 21.95 -34.10 60.82
C ARG A 3 22.16 -34.44 59.39
N ARG A 4 21.08 -34.69 58.63
CA ARG A 4 21.12 -34.80 57.13
C ARG A 4 21.48 -33.45 56.55
N PRO A 5 22.42 -33.37 55.60
CA PRO A 5 22.73 -32.13 54.92
C PRO A 5 21.52 -31.66 54.10
N VAL A 6 21.21 -30.36 54.18
CA VAL A 6 20.07 -29.71 53.52
C VAL A 6 20.34 -29.50 52.00
N PHE A 7 21.59 -29.63 51.59
CA PHE A 7 21.98 -29.52 50.20
C PHE A 7 22.58 -30.85 49.69
N GLN A 8 21.97 -31.43 48.70
CA GLN A 8 22.51 -32.56 47.95
C GLN A 8 23.29 -32.01 46.77
N GLU A 9 24.60 -32.28 46.67
CA GLU A 9 25.36 -32.00 45.48
C GLU A 9 24.78 -32.81 44.30
N VAL A 10 24.26 -32.09 43.32
CA VAL A 10 23.80 -32.69 42.05
C VAL A 10 25.05 -33.01 41.25
N THR A 11 25.47 -34.25 41.28
CA THR A 11 26.53 -34.78 40.41
C THR A 11 26.11 -34.63 38.94
N GLU A 12 26.95 -34.06 38.11
CA GLU A 12 26.74 -33.64 36.69
C GLU A 12 26.42 -34.74 35.67
N THR A 13 25.90 -35.88 36.09
CA THR A 13 25.68 -37.03 35.19
C THR A 13 24.22 -37.29 34.80
N THR A 14 23.27 -36.41 35.17
CA THR A 14 21.94 -36.51 34.64
C THR A 14 21.88 -35.72 33.31
N PRO A 15 21.55 -36.35 32.17
CA PRO A 15 21.35 -35.61 30.93
C PRO A 15 20.32 -34.52 31.19
N ARG A 16 20.73 -33.26 31.06
CA ARG A 16 19.82 -32.12 31.23
C ARG A 16 18.73 -32.31 30.22
N ALA A 17 17.53 -32.71 30.65
CA ALA A 17 16.37 -32.82 29.79
C ALA A 17 16.24 -31.50 29.03
N THR A 18 16.42 -31.56 27.74
CA THR A 18 16.20 -30.39 26.86
C THR A 18 14.80 -29.88 27.17
N PRO A 19 14.65 -28.62 27.62
CA PRO A 19 13.32 -28.10 27.90
C PRO A 19 12.44 -28.31 26.66
N PRO A 20 11.18 -28.77 26.86
CA PRO A 20 10.30 -28.99 25.71
C PRO A 20 10.27 -27.71 24.89
N GLN A 21 10.76 -27.80 23.64
CA GLN A 21 10.76 -26.68 22.72
C GLN A 21 9.32 -26.35 22.35
N GLY A 22 8.80 -25.29 22.89
CA GLY A 22 7.48 -24.76 22.62
C GLY A 22 6.48 -25.05 23.76
N GLY A 23 5.88 -24.00 24.33
CA GLY A 23 4.73 -24.12 25.23
C GLY A 23 3.52 -24.72 24.48
N MET A 24 2.49 -25.14 25.24
CA MET A 24 1.24 -25.74 24.70
C MET A 24 0.58 -24.95 23.56
N ILE A 25 0.89 -23.65 23.44
CA ILE A 25 0.38 -22.75 22.41
C ILE A 25 1.09 -22.93 21.05
N ASP A 26 2.35 -23.39 21.06
CA ASP A 26 3.20 -23.49 19.84
C ASP A 26 3.16 -24.87 19.14
N GLN A 27 2.54 -25.89 19.76
CA GLN A 27 2.63 -27.27 19.26
C GLN A 27 1.78 -27.59 18.02
N GLY A 28 0.86 -26.71 17.64
CA GLY A 28 -0.13 -27.05 16.59
C GLY A 28 0.19 -26.64 15.16
N HIS A 29 0.98 -25.62 14.87
CA HIS A 29 0.90 -24.98 13.56
C HIS A 29 2.19 -24.32 13.03
N ARG A 30 3.37 -24.85 13.36
CA ARG A 30 4.65 -24.26 12.87
C ARG A 30 4.72 -24.18 11.35
N GLY A 31 4.27 -25.20 10.61
CA GLY A 31 4.22 -25.20 9.15
C GLY A 31 3.27 -24.18 8.57
N ALA A 32 2.16 -23.91 9.24
CA ALA A 32 1.18 -22.94 8.80
C ALA A 32 1.66 -21.48 8.92
N ARG A 33 2.41 -21.15 9.98
CA ARG A 33 3.00 -19.80 10.14
C ARG A 33 3.95 -19.46 9.00
N GLY A 34 4.76 -20.41 8.55
CA GLY A 34 5.66 -20.24 7.41
C GLY A 34 4.92 -19.99 6.09
N ALA A 35 3.87 -20.76 5.84
CA ALA A 35 3.05 -20.62 4.64
C ALA A 35 2.29 -19.27 4.59
N ILE A 36 1.68 -18.87 5.72
CA ILE A 36 1.00 -17.57 5.82
C ILE A 36 2.01 -16.43 5.67
N ARG A 37 3.20 -16.54 6.27
CA ARG A 37 4.27 -15.57 6.09
C ARG A 37 4.69 -15.45 4.62
N ALA A 38 4.88 -16.58 3.92
CA ALA A 38 5.24 -16.58 2.49
C ALA A 38 4.15 -15.88 1.64
N TRP A 39 2.89 -16.18 1.90
CA TRP A 39 1.75 -15.51 1.25
C TRP A 39 1.71 -14.00 1.56
N LEU A 40 1.97 -13.57 2.80
CA LEU A 40 2.10 -12.14 3.14
C LEU A 40 3.29 -11.48 2.44
N ILE A 41 4.41 -12.18 2.24
CA ILE A 41 5.54 -11.66 1.46
C ILE A 41 5.14 -11.48 -0.01
N VAL A 42 4.39 -12.41 -0.59
CA VAL A 42 3.84 -12.23 -1.96
C VAL A 42 2.96 -10.99 -2.03
N LEU A 43 2.03 -10.81 -1.07
CA LEU A 43 1.20 -9.60 -1.00
C LEU A 43 2.05 -8.34 -0.83
N PHE A 44 3.09 -8.37 0.00
CA PHE A 44 4.02 -7.26 0.17
C PHE A 44 4.67 -6.84 -1.15
N VAL A 45 5.22 -7.80 -1.89
CA VAL A 45 5.86 -7.55 -3.19
C VAL A 45 4.85 -6.99 -4.21
N LEU A 46 3.64 -7.53 -4.25
CA LEU A 46 2.58 -7.02 -5.12
C LEU A 46 2.16 -5.59 -4.76
N VAL A 47 2.09 -5.25 -3.47
CA VAL A 47 1.77 -3.88 -3.04
C VAL A 47 2.93 -2.92 -3.36
N VAL A 48 4.19 -3.33 -3.22
CA VAL A 48 5.35 -2.53 -3.67
C VAL A 48 5.26 -2.27 -5.17
N ALA A 49 5.00 -3.31 -5.98
CA ALA A 49 4.81 -3.18 -7.42
C ALA A 49 3.62 -2.25 -7.75
N MET A 50 2.53 -2.33 -6.98
CA MET A 50 1.37 -1.45 -7.11
C MET A 50 1.72 0.01 -6.87
N ILE A 51 2.49 0.32 -5.82
CA ILE A 51 2.93 1.69 -5.52
C ILE A 51 3.81 2.23 -6.65
N ALA A 52 4.74 1.42 -7.15
CA ALA A 52 5.59 1.80 -8.27
C ALA A 52 4.79 2.05 -9.56
N LEU A 53 3.85 1.15 -9.88
CA LEU A 53 2.98 1.29 -11.06
C LEU A 53 2.02 2.48 -10.93
N GLY A 54 1.50 2.75 -9.72
CA GLY A 54 0.69 3.95 -9.45
C GLY A 54 1.49 5.24 -9.63
N GLY A 55 2.75 5.25 -9.20
CA GLY A 55 3.68 6.35 -9.47
C GLY A 55 3.90 6.57 -10.98
N ALA A 56 4.12 5.50 -11.74
CA ALA A 56 4.25 5.57 -13.21
C ALA A 56 2.97 6.07 -13.88
N THR A 57 1.79 5.59 -13.46
CA THR A 57 0.48 6.06 -13.93
C THR A 57 0.31 7.57 -13.67
N ARG A 58 0.78 8.06 -12.52
CA ARG A 58 0.76 9.50 -12.21
C ARG A 58 1.71 10.30 -13.09
N LEU A 59 2.95 9.82 -13.27
CA LEU A 59 3.98 10.52 -14.05
C LEU A 59 3.67 10.59 -15.56
N THR A 60 2.94 9.61 -16.07
CA THR A 60 2.50 9.55 -17.46
C THR A 60 1.17 10.29 -17.72
N GLY A 61 0.58 10.91 -16.70
CA GLY A 61 -0.72 11.57 -16.82
C GLY A 61 -1.89 10.63 -17.11
N SER A 62 -1.74 9.32 -16.85
CA SER A 62 -2.65 8.26 -17.30
C SER A 62 -3.85 8.02 -16.38
N GLY A 63 -3.86 8.60 -15.17
CA GLY A 63 -4.79 8.20 -14.10
C GLY A 63 -6.25 8.64 -14.25
N LEU A 64 -6.64 9.23 -15.41
CA LEU A 64 -8.01 9.63 -15.74
C LEU A 64 -8.48 9.03 -17.08
N SER A 65 -7.71 8.12 -17.67
CA SER A 65 -8.03 7.53 -18.98
C SER A 65 -9.24 6.58 -18.93
N ILE A 66 -9.52 5.96 -17.76
CA ILE A 66 -10.66 5.08 -17.56
C ILE A 66 -11.68 5.79 -16.66
N THR A 67 -12.72 6.32 -17.30
CA THR A 67 -13.69 7.22 -16.67
C THR A 67 -14.79 6.53 -15.86
N GLU A 68 -14.91 5.20 -15.93
CA GLU A 68 -15.96 4.44 -15.30
C GLU A 68 -15.46 3.52 -14.18
N TRP A 69 -16.31 3.36 -13.15
CA TRP A 69 -16.10 2.36 -12.10
C TRP A 69 -16.64 1.01 -12.53
N LYS A 70 -15.74 0.11 -12.95
CA LYS A 70 -16.07 -1.27 -13.34
C LYS A 70 -15.19 -2.26 -12.57
N PRO A 71 -15.49 -2.59 -11.31
CA PRO A 71 -14.61 -3.39 -10.46
C PRO A 71 -14.41 -4.82 -11.01
N VAL A 72 -15.41 -5.44 -11.60
CA VAL A 72 -15.35 -6.81 -12.14
C VAL A 72 -15.12 -6.79 -13.65
N THR A 73 -16.04 -6.23 -14.43
CA THR A 73 -15.99 -6.26 -15.89
C THR A 73 -14.82 -5.48 -16.49
N GLY A 74 -14.32 -4.47 -15.79
CA GLY A 74 -13.12 -3.71 -16.19
C GLY A 74 -11.80 -4.48 -16.08
N ALA A 75 -11.82 -5.79 -15.73
CA ALA A 75 -10.66 -6.66 -15.86
C ALA A 75 -10.36 -7.03 -17.31
N ILE A 76 -11.38 -6.95 -18.20
CA ILE A 76 -11.23 -7.23 -19.63
C ILE A 76 -11.03 -5.86 -20.34
N PRO A 77 -9.91 -5.66 -21.04
CA PRO A 77 -9.67 -4.44 -21.81
C PRO A 77 -10.55 -4.41 -23.06
N PRO A 78 -10.68 -3.27 -23.76
CA PRO A 78 -11.32 -3.22 -25.06
C PRO A 78 -10.68 -4.21 -26.04
N MET A 79 -11.48 -5.08 -26.68
CA MET A 79 -10.98 -6.19 -27.49
C MET A 79 -11.03 -5.90 -28.98
N ASP A 80 -11.88 -4.96 -29.40
CA ASP A 80 -12.08 -4.59 -30.80
C ASP A 80 -11.99 -3.06 -31.01
N GLN A 81 -11.97 -2.66 -32.26
CA GLN A 81 -11.83 -1.24 -32.62
C GLN A 81 -13.02 -0.39 -32.15
N ALA A 82 -14.23 -0.95 -32.17
CA ALA A 82 -15.43 -0.23 -31.72
C ALA A 82 -15.40 0.02 -30.21
N ALA A 83 -14.99 -0.98 -29.41
CA ALA A 83 -14.81 -0.84 -27.98
C ALA A 83 -13.72 0.19 -27.64
N TRP A 84 -12.60 0.21 -28.37
CA TRP A 84 -11.56 1.24 -28.20
C TRP A 84 -12.06 2.64 -28.53
N ALA A 85 -12.81 2.79 -29.62
CA ALA A 85 -13.41 4.07 -29.99
C ALA A 85 -14.40 4.56 -28.94
N ALA A 86 -15.21 3.67 -28.37
CA ALA A 86 -16.17 4.00 -27.33
C ALA A 86 -15.49 4.47 -26.01
N GLU A 87 -14.39 3.82 -25.58
CA GLU A 87 -13.65 4.27 -24.41
C GLU A 87 -12.93 5.60 -24.68
N PHE A 88 -12.40 5.82 -25.89
CA PHE A 88 -11.79 7.09 -26.28
C PHE A 88 -12.82 8.23 -26.32
N ASP A 89 -14.03 8.00 -26.85
CA ASP A 89 -15.11 8.99 -26.86
C ASP A 89 -15.48 9.44 -25.42
N LYS A 90 -15.49 8.52 -24.45
CA LYS A 90 -15.70 8.88 -23.03
C LYS A 90 -14.57 9.75 -22.49
N TYR A 91 -13.31 9.44 -22.81
CA TYR A 91 -12.15 10.23 -22.41
C TYR A 91 -12.16 11.64 -23.01
N GLN A 92 -12.59 11.78 -24.28
CA GLN A 92 -12.71 13.08 -24.95
C GLN A 92 -13.69 14.04 -24.27
N ARG A 93 -14.60 13.53 -23.44
CA ARG A 93 -15.59 14.35 -22.74
C ARG A 93 -15.08 14.93 -21.41
N ILE A 94 -13.96 14.46 -20.87
CA ILE A 94 -13.43 14.98 -19.61
C ILE A 94 -12.55 16.21 -19.81
N PRO A 95 -12.39 17.05 -18.75
CA PRO A 95 -11.57 18.27 -18.84
C PRO A 95 -10.12 18.01 -19.22
N GLN A 96 -9.50 16.93 -18.76
CA GLN A 96 -8.11 16.61 -19.07
C GLN A 96 -7.87 16.50 -20.58
N PHE A 97 -8.77 15.83 -21.33
CA PHE A 97 -8.65 15.77 -22.79
C PHE A 97 -8.75 17.15 -23.40
N ARG A 98 -9.78 17.92 -23.04
CA ARG A 98 -10.09 19.21 -23.68
C ARG A 98 -9.03 20.27 -23.44
N LEU A 99 -8.38 20.24 -22.27
CA LEU A 99 -7.46 21.29 -21.82
C LEU A 99 -5.99 20.90 -21.91
N GLU A 100 -5.64 19.62 -21.74
CA GLU A 100 -4.25 19.16 -21.74
C GLU A 100 -3.89 18.32 -22.98
N ASN A 101 -4.86 17.57 -23.55
CA ASN A 101 -4.60 16.61 -24.63
C ASN A 101 -5.54 16.75 -25.83
N PRO A 102 -5.90 17.97 -26.31
CA PRO A 102 -6.92 18.15 -27.36
C PRO A 102 -6.56 17.49 -28.70
N ASP A 103 -5.25 17.35 -28.99
CA ASP A 103 -4.73 16.76 -30.22
C ASP A 103 -4.40 15.26 -30.08
N MET A 104 -4.73 14.64 -28.93
CA MET A 104 -4.44 13.22 -28.70
C MET A 104 -5.30 12.34 -29.61
N ASP A 105 -4.64 11.46 -30.35
CA ASP A 105 -5.28 10.44 -31.16
C ASP A 105 -5.57 9.15 -30.40
N LEU A 106 -6.24 8.20 -31.07
CA LEU A 106 -6.54 6.90 -30.47
C LEU A 106 -5.28 6.12 -30.07
N ALA A 107 -4.16 6.30 -30.77
CA ALA A 107 -2.91 5.62 -30.45
C ALA A 107 -2.30 6.14 -29.14
N GLY A 108 -2.26 7.46 -28.97
CA GLY A 108 -1.87 8.12 -27.72
C GLY A 108 -2.77 7.75 -26.56
N PHE A 109 -4.11 7.72 -26.78
CA PHE A 109 -5.07 7.28 -25.78
C PHE A 109 -4.81 5.85 -25.29
N LYS A 110 -4.55 4.91 -26.22
CA LYS A 110 -4.21 3.52 -25.85
C LYS A 110 -2.99 3.44 -24.94
N GLN A 111 -1.98 4.28 -25.12
CA GLN A 111 -0.79 4.28 -24.27
C GLN A 111 -1.14 4.64 -22.82
N ILE A 112 -1.90 5.71 -22.59
CA ILE A 112 -2.31 6.11 -21.24
C ILE A 112 -3.32 5.14 -20.64
N TYR A 113 -4.21 4.56 -21.46
CA TYR A 113 -5.17 3.56 -21.03
C TYR A 113 -4.49 2.31 -20.44
N TRP A 114 -3.44 1.78 -21.08
CA TRP A 114 -2.73 0.60 -20.63
C TRP A 114 -2.04 0.80 -19.28
N TRP A 115 -1.51 1.98 -18.99
CA TRP A 115 -0.94 2.30 -17.68
C TRP A 115 -2.01 2.22 -16.58
N GLU A 116 -3.13 2.87 -16.78
CA GLU A 116 -4.21 2.87 -15.80
C GLU A 116 -4.88 1.51 -15.67
N TRP A 117 -5.12 0.83 -16.78
CA TRP A 117 -5.69 -0.52 -16.78
C TRP A 117 -4.79 -1.51 -16.05
N SER A 118 -3.48 -1.49 -16.28
CA SER A 118 -2.50 -2.34 -15.59
C SER A 118 -2.50 -2.08 -14.08
N HIS A 119 -2.55 -0.82 -13.67
CA HIS A 119 -2.67 -0.45 -12.26
C HIS A 119 -3.96 -1.00 -11.64
N ARG A 120 -5.10 -0.82 -12.31
CA ARG A 120 -6.39 -1.35 -11.84
C ARG A 120 -6.45 -2.88 -11.86
N LEU A 121 -5.81 -3.53 -12.85
CA LEU A 121 -5.72 -5.00 -12.91
C LEU A 121 -4.88 -5.55 -11.77
N LEU A 122 -3.72 -4.95 -11.50
CA LEU A 122 -2.87 -5.36 -10.37
C LEU A 122 -3.61 -5.22 -9.03
N GLY A 123 -4.45 -4.18 -8.86
CA GLY A 123 -5.30 -4.02 -7.67
C GLY A 123 -6.28 -5.18 -7.50
N ARG A 124 -6.92 -5.62 -8.60
CA ARG A 124 -7.80 -6.80 -8.59
C ARG A 124 -7.03 -8.07 -8.25
N LEU A 125 -5.84 -8.24 -8.83
CA LEU A 125 -4.98 -9.39 -8.56
C LEU A 125 -4.56 -9.46 -7.09
N ILE A 126 -4.20 -8.34 -6.46
CA ILE A 126 -3.89 -8.27 -5.03
C ILE A 126 -5.10 -8.72 -4.20
N GLY A 127 -6.28 -8.22 -4.52
CA GLY A 127 -7.52 -8.63 -3.85
C GLY A 127 -7.82 -10.12 -4.01
N LEU A 128 -7.62 -10.67 -5.22
CA LEU A 128 -7.81 -12.09 -5.50
C LEU A 128 -6.80 -12.96 -4.75
N VAL A 129 -5.51 -12.59 -4.77
CA VAL A 129 -4.44 -13.31 -4.03
C VAL A 129 -4.70 -13.27 -2.53
N TRP A 130 -5.16 -12.12 -2.01
CA TRP A 130 -5.57 -12.04 -0.61
C TRP A 130 -6.74 -12.97 -0.32
N ALA A 131 -7.82 -12.90 -1.09
CA ALA A 131 -9.03 -13.69 -0.87
C ALA A 131 -8.77 -15.18 -0.98
N ALA A 132 -8.07 -15.62 -2.04
CA ALA A 132 -7.75 -17.03 -2.26
C ALA A 132 -6.88 -17.58 -1.11
N GLY A 133 -5.82 -16.87 -0.72
CA GLY A 133 -4.96 -17.28 0.40
C GLY A 133 -5.71 -17.33 1.72
N PHE A 134 -6.48 -16.27 2.04
CA PHE A 134 -7.28 -16.23 3.26
C PHE A 134 -8.29 -17.39 3.33
N LEU A 135 -9.06 -17.64 2.25
CA LEU A 135 -10.05 -18.72 2.19
C LEU A 135 -9.41 -20.10 2.30
N VAL A 136 -8.27 -20.33 1.63
CA VAL A 136 -7.52 -21.59 1.74
C VAL A 136 -7.07 -21.84 3.18
N PHE A 137 -6.44 -20.84 3.83
CA PHE A 137 -5.98 -20.99 5.21
C PHE A 137 -7.14 -21.13 6.19
N LEU A 138 -8.27 -20.47 5.95
CA LEU A 138 -9.47 -20.58 6.77
C LEU A 138 -10.11 -21.98 6.62
N ALA A 139 -10.32 -22.44 5.40
CA ALA A 139 -10.94 -23.75 5.11
C ALA A 139 -10.08 -24.91 5.63
N THR A 140 -8.76 -24.81 5.52
CA THR A 140 -7.82 -25.81 6.03
C THR A 140 -7.56 -25.68 7.54
N ARG A 141 -8.18 -24.72 8.23
CA ARG A 141 -8.01 -24.46 9.67
C ARG A 141 -6.55 -24.23 10.06
N ARG A 142 -5.77 -23.61 9.18
CA ARG A 142 -4.34 -23.36 9.39
C ARG A 142 -4.03 -21.97 9.95
N ILE A 143 -5.03 -21.10 10.13
CA ILE A 143 -4.83 -19.76 10.69
C ILE A 143 -4.51 -19.91 12.19
N PRO A 144 -3.37 -19.37 12.68
CA PRO A 144 -3.05 -19.41 14.09
C PRO A 144 -4.08 -18.66 14.93
N THR A 145 -4.22 -19.03 16.21
CA THR A 145 -5.15 -18.38 17.13
C THR A 145 -4.91 -16.88 17.19
N GLY A 146 -5.97 -16.07 17.07
CA GLY A 146 -5.90 -14.60 17.12
C GLY A 146 -5.43 -13.93 15.81
N TRP A 147 -5.15 -14.71 14.74
CA TRP A 147 -4.71 -14.13 13.45
C TRP A 147 -5.84 -13.85 12.48
N THR A 148 -6.99 -14.52 12.61
CA THR A 148 -8.15 -14.30 11.72
C THR A 148 -8.55 -12.83 11.62
N PRO A 149 -8.77 -12.08 12.74
CA PRO A 149 -9.16 -10.67 12.63
C PRO A 149 -8.06 -9.79 12.02
N ARG A 150 -6.77 -10.13 12.21
CA ARG A 150 -5.66 -9.41 11.60
C ARG A 150 -5.62 -9.57 10.09
N LEU A 151 -5.85 -10.78 9.60
CA LEU A 151 -5.90 -11.06 8.17
C LEU A 151 -7.17 -10.47 7.51
N LEU A 152 -8.31 -10.50 8.22
CA LEU A 152 -9.54 -9.82 7.77
C LEU A 152 -9.35 -8.30 7.69
N LEU A 153 -8.64 -7.69 8.67
CA LEU A 153 -8.33 -6.27 8.63
C LEU A 153 -7.54 -5.89 7.36
N LEU A 154 -6.57 -6.72 6.94
CA LEU A 154 -5.85 -6.47 5.68
C LEU A 154 -6.80 -6.46 4.48
N GLY A 155 -7.75 -7.40 4.43
CA GLY A 155 -8.75 -7.43 3.35
C GLY A 155 -9.68 -6.24 3.37
N ALA A 156 -10.15 -5.84 4.56
CA ALA A 156 -10.99 -4.66 4.74
C ALA A 156 -10.26 -3.37 4.30
N LEU A 157 -8.98 -3.22 4.71
CA LEU A 157 -8.15 -2.10 4.27
C LEU A 157 -7.88 -2.13 2.77
N GLY A 158 -7.70 -3.32 2.17
CA GLY A 158 -7.57 -3.48 0.72
C GLY A 158 -8.84 -3.05 -0.03
N GLY A 159 -10.01 -3.42 0.46
CA GLY A 159 -11.30 -2.96 -0.07
C GLY A 159 -11.47 -1.44 0.06
N LEU A 160 -11.14 -0.89 1.23
CA LEU A 160 -11.14 0.55 1.47
C LEU A 160 -10.16 1.29 0.54
N GLN A 161 -8.98 0.72 0.30
CA GLN A 161 -7.99 1.26 -0.64
C GLN A 161 -8.56 1.39 -2.05
N GLY A 162 -9.31 0.39 -2.53
CA GLY A 162 -10.00 0.44 -3.82
C GLY A 162 -11.08 1.54 -3.85
N ALA A 163 -11.88 1.66 -2.79
CA ALA A 163 -12.91 2.69 -2.69
C ALA A 163 -12.31 4.11 -2.66
N ILE A 164 -11.24 4.32 -1.87
CA ILE A 164 -10.51 5.61 -1.83
C ILE A 164 -9.86 5.90 -3.18
N GLY A 165 -9.32 4.88 -3.87
CA GLY A 165 -8.77 5.05 -5.22
C GLY A 165 -9.82 5.56 -6.21
N TRP A 166 -11.02 5.02 -6.18
CA TRP A 166 -12.12 5.54 -7.00
C TRP A 166 -12.56 6.95 -6.58
N TRP A 167 -12.73 7.21 -5.29
CA TRP A 167 -13.01 8.55 -4.79
C TRP A 167 -11.97 9.57 -5.24
N MET A 168 -10.71 9.17 -5.32
CA MET A 168 -9.62 10.00 -5.85
C MET A 168 -9.82 10.28 -7.35
N VAL A 169 -9.99 9.24 -8.18
CA VAL A 169 -10.17 9.38 -9.64
C VAL A 169 -11.40 10.23 -9.96
N HIS A 170 -12.51 10.01 -9.26
CA HIS A 170 -13.74 10.77 -9.47
C HIS A 170 -13.55 12.29 -9.35
N SER A 171 -12.57 12.75 -8.56
CA SER A 171 -12.31 14.19 -8.43
C SER A 171 -11.77 14.84 -9.70
N GLY A 172 -11.07 14.08 -10.53
CA GLY A 172 -10.51 14.59 -11.79
C GLY A 172 -11.42 14.37 -13.02
N LEU A 173 -12.57 13.71 -12.83
CA LEU A 173 -13.52 13.44 -13.92
C LEU A 173 -14.66 14.46 -14.00
N SER A 174 -14.76 15.37 -13.05
CA SER A 174 -15.88 16.32 -12.94
C SER A 174 -15.40 17.75 -12.66
N GLY A 175 -16.22 18.73 -13.03
CA GLY A 175 -15.88 20.15 -12.91
C GLY A 175 -14.80 20.54 -13.91
N ASP A 176 -13.92 21.46 -13.53
CA ASP A 176 -12.81 21.97 -14.35
C ASP A 176 -11.45 21.35 -13.99
N MET A 177 -11.45 20.27 -13.23
CA MET A 177 -10.20 19.63 -12.80
C MET A 177 -9.64 18.73 -13.90
N VAL A 178 -8.38 18.94 -14.23
CA VAL A 178 -7.61 18.11 -15.19
C VAL A 178 -6.80 17.01 -14.50
N ARG A 179 -6.80 17.01 -13.17
CA ARG A 179 -6.04 16.08 -12.32
C ARG A 179 -6.82 15.72 -11.08
N VAL A 180 -6.42 14.62 -10.44
CA VAL A 180 -7.00 14.23 -9.14
C VAL A 180 -6.62 15.22 -8.04
N ALA A 181 -7.52 15.45 -7.08
CA ALA A 181 -7.27 16.32 -5.94
C ALA A 181 -6.10 15.81 -5.10
N SER A 182 -5.15 16.68 -4.77
CA SER A 182 -3.90 16.32 -4.09
C SER A 182 -4.10 15.66 -2.72
N TYR A 183 -5.09 16.12 -1.94
CA TYR A 183 -5.40 15.53 -0.64
C TYR A 183 -6.00 14.12 -0.77
N ARG A 184 -6.74 13.82 -1.86
CA ARG A 184 -7.24 12.48 -2.15
C ARG A 184 -6.10 11.55 -2.58
N LEU A 185 -5.15 12.07 -3.37
CA LEU A 185 -3.92 11.36 -3.71
C LEU A 185 -3.11 11.03 -2.46
N ALA A 186 -2.90 12.00 -1.57
CA ALA A 186 -2.18 11.80 -0.31
C ALA A 186 -2.88 10.77 0.59
N THR A 187 -4.21 10.79 0.68
CA THR A 187 -4.99 9.80 1.44
C THR A 187 -4.82 8.39 0.85
N HIS A 188 -4.94 8.26 -0.49
CA HIS A 188 -4.78 6.98 -1.18
C HIS A 188 -3.36 6.40 -1.01
N LEU A 189 -2.34 7.21 -1.25
CA LEU A 189 -0.95 6.79 -1.10
C LEU A 189 -0.58 6.50 0.36
N GLY A 190 -1.03 7.33 1.29
CA GLY A 190 -0.82 7.12 2.73
C GLY A 190 -1.41 5.80 3.21
N LEU A 191 -2.64 5.48 2.82
CA LEU A 191 -3.25 4.19 3.15
C LEU A 191 -2.49 3.03 2.51
N ALA A 192 -1.99 3.15 1.26
CA ALA A 192 -1.18 2.12 0.62
C ALA A 192 0.10 1.82 1.43
N PHE A 193 0.81 2.85 1.91
CA PHE A 193 1.99 2.66 2.77
C PHE A 193 1.65 2.12 4.16
N ALA A 194 0.50 2.50 4.74
CA ALA A 194 0.02 1.92 6.00
C ALA A 194 -0.28 0.42 5.84
N ILE A 195 -0.93 0.00 4.75
CA ILE A 195 -1.16 -1.40 4.42
C ILE A 195 0.17 -2.14 4.23
N LEU A 196 1.10 -1.56 3.48
CA LEU A 196 2.44 -2.13 3.25
C LEU A 196 3.18 -2.36 4.57
N GLY A 197 3.19 -1.36 5.45
CA GLY A 197 3.78 -1.45 6.78
C GLY A 197 3.12 -2.53 7.65
N LEU A 198 1.79 -2.63 7.59
CA LEU A 198 1.04 -3.65 8.33
C LEU A 198 1.34 -5.07 7.82
N ILE A 199 1.44 -5.28 6.51
CA ILE A 199 1.84 -6.56 5.91
C ILE A 199 3.25 -6.93 6.37
N ALA A 200 4.21 -6.00 6.32
CA ALA A 200 5.58 -6.20 6.78
C ALA A 200 5.61 -6.58 8.27
N TRP A 201 4.86 -5.85 9.10
CA TRP A 201 4.73 -6.13 10.53
C TRP A 201 4.20 -7.54 10.79
N TYR A 202 3.16 -7.97 10.08
CA TYR A 202 2.59 -9.30 10.22
C TYR A 202 3.55 -10.39 9.75
N ALA A 203 4.23 -10.19 8.61
CA ALA A 203 5.23 -11.13 8.10
C ALA A 203 6.42 -11.30 9.08
N LEU A 204 6.90 -10.20 9.67
CA LEU A 204 7.96 -10.21 10.68
C LEU A 204 7.48 -10.85 11.99
N SER A 205 6.25 -10.60 12.42
CA SER A 205 5.67 -11.22 13.62
C SER A 205 5.53 -12.73 13.48
N LEU A 206 5.19 -13.24 12.27
CA LEU A 206 5.12 -14.66 11.99
C LEU A 206 6.49 -15.34 11.85
N SER A 207 7.56 -14.57 11.63
CA SER A 207 8.92 -15.13 11.49
C SER A 207 9.51 -15.61 12.81
N ARG A 208 8.96 -15.18 13.96
CA ARG A 208 9.50 -15.46 15.29
C ARG A 208 8.51 -16.23 16.15
N PRO A 209 8.98 -17.15 17.01
CA PRO A 209 8.13 -17.79 18.01
C PRO A 209 7.53 -16.76 18.96
N GLU A 210 6.30 -16.97 19.42
CA GLU A 210 5.60 -16.06 20.32
C GLU A 210 6.35 -15.82 21.62
N ALA A 211 6.95 -16.88 22.18
CA ALA A 211 7.80 -16.78 23.36
C ALA A 211 9.02 -15.87 23.17
N ALA A 212 9.60 -15.83 21.94
CA ALA A 212 10.68 -14.91 21.60
C ALA A 212 10.20 -13.46 21.52
N LEU A 213 9.01 -13.23 20.95
CA LEU A 213 8.38 -11.90 20.89
C LEU A 213 8.05 -11.37 22.28
N LEU A 214 7.53 -12.22 23.17
CA LEU A 214 7.24 -11.85 24.56
C LEU A 214 8.52 -11.53 25.35
N ARG A 215 9.59 -12.32 25.17
CA ARG A 215 10.91 -12.03 25.76
C ARG A 215 11.48 -10.71 25.27
N ALA A 216 11.46 -10.48 23.95
CA ALA A 216 11.93 -9.24 23.36
C ALA A 216 11.15 -8.03 23.87
N ARG A 217 9.82 -8.16 24.04
CA ARG A 217 8.98 -7.11 24.60
C ARG A 217 9.34 -6.78 26.07
N ARG A 218 9.70 -7.80 26.87
CA ARG A 218 10.12 -7.59 28.28
C ARG A 218 11.53 -7.00 28.39
N ALA A 219 12.42 -7.35 27.47
CA ALA A 219 13.80 -6.86 27.41
C ALA A 219 13.96 -5.60 26.53
N GLY A 220 12.86 -5.06 26.00
CA GLY A 220 12.89 -3.98 25.02
C GLY A 220 13.54 -2.71 25.55
N GLU A 221 14.42 -2.12 24.75
CA GLU A 221 15.07 -0.85 25.04
C GLU A 221 14.14 0.31 24.64
N ALA A 222 13.67 1.05 25.65
CA ALA A 222 12.74 2.16 25.44
C ALA A 222 13.29 3.23 24.49
N LYS A 223 14.60 3.52 24.56
CA LYS A 223 15.27 4.50 23.68
C LYS A 223 15.23 4.06 22.21
N LEU A 224 15.62 2.81 21.92
CA LEU A 224 15.63 2.27 20.57
C LEU A 224 14.21 2.22 19.99
N PHE A 225 13.23 1.78 20.79
CA PHE A 225 11.82 1.74 20.40
C PHE A 225 11.31 3.16 20.07
N SER A 226 11.58 4.15 20.91
CA SER A 226 11.16 5.53 20.69
C SER A 226 11.78 6.12 19.43
N MET A 227 13.10 5.94 19.22
CA MET A 227 13.79 6.44 18.04
C MET A 227 13.28 5.82 16.73
N THR A 228 13.10 4.50 16.69
CA THR A 228 12.59 3.81 15.49
C THR A 228 11.14 4.16 15.20
N THR A 229 10.32 4.31 16.23
CA THR A 229 8.93 4.77 16.11
C THR A 229 8.87 6.20 15.59
N GLY A 230 9.70 7.09 16.15
CA GLY A 230 9.81 8.49 15.67
C GLY A 230 10.23 8.56 14.21
N LEU A 231 11.25 7.79 13.80
CA LEU A 231 11.70 7.74 12.40
C LEU A 231 10.61 7.22 11.45
N MET A 232 9.87 6.19 11.87
CA MET A 232 8.76 5.64 11.08
C MET A 232 7.66 6.70 10.88
N HIS A 233 7.29 7.44 11.92
CA HIS A 233 6.29 8.51 11.79
C HIS A 233 6.79 9.65 10.92
N LEU A 234 8.05 10.06 11.07
CA LEU A 234 8.65 11.10 10.23
C LEU A 234 8.66 10.69 8.75
N ALA A 235 9.05 9.46 8.45
CA ALA A 235 9.01 8.92 7.09
C ALA A 235 7.57 8.90 6.53
N PHE A 236 6.58 8.52 7.34
CA PHE A 236 5.18 8.52 6.93
C PHE A 236 4.67 9.95 6.65
N VAL A 237 4.97 10.91 7.51
CA VAL A 237 4.64 12.33 7.29
C VAL A 237 5.32 12.84 6.01
N GLN A 238 6.58 12.49 5.77
CA GLN A 238 7.30 12.84 4.55
C GLN A 238 6.61 12.30 3.28
N ILE A 239 6.09 11.06 3.33
CA ILE A 239 5.32 10.47 2.22
C ILE A 239 4.05 11.29 1.95
N LEU A 240 3.30 11.67 2.99
CA LEU A 240 2.07 12.45 2.85
C LEU A 240 2.33 13.85 2.27
N ILE A 241 3.35 14.54 2.78
CA ILE A 241 3.76 15.86 2.25
C ILE A 241 4.23 15.71 0.80
N GLY A 242 5.04 14.69 0.49
CA GLY A 242 5.49 14.42 -0.87
C GLY A 242 4.33 14.15 -1.83
N ALA A 243 3.29 13.45 -1.38
CA ALA A 243 2.09 13.20 -2.17
C ALA A 243 1.29 14.50 -2.43
N LEU A 244 1.19 15.40 -1.44
CA LEU A 244 0.57 16.72 -1.63
C LEU A 244 1.34 17.56 -2.63
N VAL A 245 2.67 17.64 -2.49
CA VAL A 245 3.55 18.36 -3.42
C VAL A 245 3.46 17.79 -4.84
N ALA A 246 3.47 16.45 -4.98
CA ALA A 246 3.29 15.81 -6.26
C ALA A 246 1.90 16.07 -6.85
N GLY A 247 0.85 16.09 -6.02
CA GLY A 247 -0.52 16.31 -6.45
C GLY A 247 -0.76 17.67 -7.08
N ILE A 248 -0.03 18.70 -6.65
CA ILE A 248 -0.11 20.07 -7.19
C ILE A 248 0.99 20.37 -8.23
N ASP A 249 1.78 19.38 -8.64
CA ASP A 249 2.92 19.53 -9.57
C ASP A 249 3.94 20.63 -9.17
N ALA A 250 4.07 20.92 -7.89
CA ALA A 250 4.92 22.01 -7.39
C ALA A 250 6.39 21.91 -7.87
N GLY A 251 6.91 20.69 -8.05
CA GLY A 251 8.26 20.46 -8.58
C GLY A 251 8.44 20.87 -10.04
N ARG A 252 7.35 21.04 -10.81
CA ARG A 252 7.40 21.58 -12.18
C ARG A 252 7.28 23.09 -12.20
N MET A 253 6.60 23.66 -11.18
CA MET A 253 6.41 25.12 -11.09
C MET A 253 7.64 25.81 -10.53
N TYR A 254 8.33 25.18 -9.59
CA TYR A 254 9.53 25.73 -8.94
C TYR A 254 10.69 24.77 -9.14
N THR A 255 11.48 25.02 -10.20
CA THR A 255 12.64 24.18 -10.56
C THR A 255 13.91 24.54 -9.82
N GLY A 256 13.96 25.70 -9.19
CA GLY A 256 15.11 26.18 -8.40
C GLY A 256 15.11 25.63 -6.97
N TRP A 257 16.29 25.25 -6.46
CA TRP A 257 16.51 24.87 -5.07
C TRP A 257 17.76 25.60 -4.56
N PRO A 258 17.79 26.13 -3.35
CA PRO A 258 16.78 26.02 -2.26
C PRO A 258 15.66 27.06 -2.33
N ARG A 259 15.66 27.96 -3.31
CA ARG A 259 14.68 29.03 -3.44
C ARG A 259 13.66 28.71 -4.53
N MET A 260 12.39 28.95 -4.23
CA MET A 260 11.26 28.76 -5.14
C MET A 260 10.99 30.07 -5.89
N GLY A 261 11.38 30.14 -7.17
CA GLY A 261 11.24 31.40 -7.94
C GLY A 261 12.11 32.57 -7.41
N GLY A 262 13.23 32.28 -6.72
CA GLY A 262 14.09 33.27 -6.12
C GLY A 262 13.75 33.62 -4.66
N GLU A 263 12.63 33.15 -4.13
CA GLU A 263 12.13 33.38 -2.78
C GLU A 263 12.27 32.15 -1.90
N TRP A 264 12.41 32.32 -0.58
CA TRP A 264 12.38 31.19 0.37
C TRP A 264 10.99 30.65 0.60
N ILE A 265 9.99 31.51 0.52
CA ILE A 265 8.57 31.19 0.55
C ILE A 265 7.95 31.91 -0.64
N PRO A 266 7.35 31.20 -1.60
CA PRO A 266 6.79 31.83 -2.78
C PRO A 266 5.64 32.79 -2.39
N SER A 267 5.68 34.00 -2.91
CA SER A 267 4.65 35.01 -2.70
C SER A 267 3.33 34.67 -3.39
N ALA A 268 3.41 33.90 -4.50
CA ALA A 268 2.23 33.40 -5.19
C ALA A 268 1.83 32.04 -4.59
N PRO A 269 0.65 31.91 -3.94
CA PRO A 269 0.18 30.63 -3.47
C PRO A 269 -0.02 29.70 -4.66
N VAL A 270 0.42 28.44 -4.53
CA VAL A 270 0.11 27.39 -5.50
C VAL A 270 -1.39 27.16 -5.44
N SER A 271 -2.13 27.79 -6.33
CA SER A 271 -3.57 27.67 -6.42
C SER A 271 -3.93 26.40 -7.19
N TYR A 272 -4.87 25.63 -6.69
CA TYR A 272 -5.40 24.43 -7.36
C TYR A 272 -6.20 24.73 -8.63
N THR A 273 -6.48 26.00 -8.86
CA THR A 273 -7.33 26.50 -9.95
C THR A 273 -6.52 26.99 -11.15
N HIS A 274 -5.21 26.74 -11.21
CA HIS A 274 -4.39 27.23 -12.26
C HIS A 274 -4.45 26.47 -13.52
N LEU A 275 -5.55 26.57 -14.10
CA LEU A 275 -5.62 26.79 -15.52
C LEU A 275 -6.52 28.01 -15.76
N THR A 276 -6.14 29.15 -15.22
CA THR A 276 -6.47 30.39 -15.92
C THR A 276 -5.68 30.30 -17.22
N LEU A 277 -6.36 29.94 -18.31
CA LEU A 277 -5.89 30.18 -19.65
C LEU A 277 -5.27 31.59 -19.69
N PRO A 278 -4.11 31.80 -20.33
CA PRO A 278 -3.65 33.15 -20.59
C PRO A 278 -4.78 33.86 -21.31
N THR A 279 -5.37 34.87 -20.70
CA THR A 279 -6.22 35.82 -21.37
C THR A 279 -5.35 36.48 -22.39
N SER A 280 -5.48 36.04 -23.65
CA SER A 280 -4.88 36.64 -24.83
C SER A 280 -5.19 38.14 -24.94
#